data_134c5417c74a2cb12f0f1dd038b1392c
#
_entry.id   134c5417c74a2cb12f0f1dd038b1392c
#
_cell.length_a   1.000
_cell.length_b   1.000
_cell.length_c   1.000
_cell.angle_alpha   90.00
_cell.angle_beta   90.00
_cell.angle_gamma   90.00
#
_symmetry.space_group_name_H-M   'P 1'
#
loop_
_entity.id
_entity.type
_entity.pdbx_description
1 polymer ?
#
loop_
_entity_poly.entity_id
_entity_poly.type
_entity_poly.pdbx_seq_one_letter_code
_entity_poly.pdbx_strand_id
1 'polypeptide(L)'
;MTLRQFGKDYYKQFIPKSGIPDRVFKYATVNDSLKNSLREGYLWFSKPDDFNDPFDCWTALVDFSQPKDYLEKLVDDRFPHLNRRDRRAKKRIVTNDLDKASNVYKALTQQTMQMMGVCCFTLNDDHILMWSHYANNHRGLCLEFEPVVDLAYFLTAEVKYSDQFDPLNYFSSEDDALMIMVLTKSTVWSYEREIRIMRPMENGKMFFKRPALKGVIFGCRTSEKDIRDIRSIISEHGYRDIRYRQASMATDSFKLILSDI
;
A
#
# COMPACT_ATOMS: atom_id res chain seq x y z
N MET A 1 18.19 1.33 3.70
CA MET A 1 17.92 0.36 2.63
C MET A 1 17.33 1.13 1.47
N THR A 2 18.01 1.21 0.34
CA THR A 2 17.50 1.92 -0.85
C THR A 2 16.57 0.98 -1.62
N LEU A 3 15.58 1.50 -2.35
CA LEU A 3 14.68 0.76 -3.27
C LEU A 3 15.40 -0.23 -4.23
N ARG A 4 16.72 -0.16 -4.34
CA ARG A 4 17.57 -1.10 -5.09
C ARG A 4 17.70 -2.48 -4.45
N GLN A 5 17.30 -2.68 -3.20
CA GLN A 5 17.44 -3.93 -2.44
C GLN A 5 16.15 -4.72 -2.28
N PHE A 6 14.99 -4.14 -2.64
CA PHE A 6 13.76 -4.94 -2.76
C PHE A 6 13.89 -5.81 -4.01
N GLY A 7 13.82 -7.13 -3.81
CA GLY A 7 14.08 -8.17 -4.80
C GLY A 7 13.46 -7.89 -6.17
N LYS A 8 14.31 -7.59 -7.16
CA LYS A 8 13.93 -7.12 -8.51
C LYS A 8 12.96 -8.05 -9.25
N ASP A 9 12.94 -9.34 -8.90
CA ASP A 9 12.18 -10.32 -9.67
C ASP A 9 10.81 -10.64 -9.04
N TYR A 10 10.69 -10.60 -7.72
CA TYR A 10 9.42 -10.84 -7.06
C TYR A 10 8.49 -9.62 -7.14
N TYR A 11 9.02 -8.42 -6.97
CA TYR A 11 8.26 -7.18 -7.14
C TYR A 11 7.59 -7.09 -8.52
N LYS A 12 8.23 -7.64 -9.57
CA LYS A 12 7.65 -7.66 -10.93
C LYS A 12 6.32 -8.39 -11.02
N GLN A 13 6.05 -9.39 -10.19
CA GLN A 13 4.76 -10.10 -10.19
C GLN A 13 3.62 -9.29 -9.56
N PHE A 14 3.93 -8.24 -8.79
CA PHE A 14 2.95 -7.33 -8.19
C PHE A 14 2.78 -6.03 -9.00
N ILE A 15 3.66 -5.76 -9.96
CA ILE A 15 3.39 -4.71 -10.95
C ILE A 15 2.17 -5.18 -11.75
N PRO A 16 1.14 -4.33 -11.91
CA PRO A 16 -0.02 -4.69 -12.70
C PRO A 16 0.40 -5.25 -14.06
N LYS A 17 -0.18 -6.39 -14.47
CA LYS A 17 0.15 -7.03 -15.77
C LYS A 17 -0.09 -6.10 -16.95
N SER A 18 -1.01 -5.15 -16.81
CA SER A 18 -1.31 -4.07 -17.75
C SER A 18 -0.27 -2.93 -17.73
N GLY A 19 0.77 -3.02 -16.88
CA GLY A 19 1.69 -1.92 -16.64
C GLY A 19 1.18 -0.92 -15.59
N ILE A 20 1.69 0.30 -15.64
CA ILE A 20 1.23 1.37 -14.74
C ILE A 20 -0.19 1.76 -15.16
N PRO A 21 -1.17 1.77 -14.23
CA PRO A 21 -2.54 2.17 -14.55
C PRO A 21 -2.60 3.62 -15.05
N ASP A 22 -3.45 3.90 -16.05
CA ASP A 22 -3.68 5.27 -16.53
C ASP A 22 -4.27 6.15 -15.44
N ARG A 23 -5.12 5.57 -14.59
CA ARG A 23 -5.81 6.25 -13.48
C ARG A 23 -5.83 5.35 -12.25
N VAL A 24 -5.66 5.99 -11.08
CA VAL A 24 -5.93 5.37 -9.78
C VAL A 24 -6.78 6.30 -8.94
N PHE A 25 -7.61 5.73 -8.08
CA PHE A 25 -8.64 6.44 -7.34
C PHE A 25 -8.43 6.29 -5.84
N LYS A 26 -8.67 7.37 -5.09
CA LYS A 26 -8.60 7.35 -3.63
C LYS A 26 -9.85 7.97 -3.02
N TYR A 27 -10.66 7.13 -2.40
CA TYR A 27 -11.83 7.56 -1.65
C TYR A 27 -11.42 8.23 -0.34
N ALA A 28 -12.14 9.26 0.06
CA ALA A 28 -11.86 10.00 1.28
C ALA A 28 -13.12 10.63 1.89
N THR A 29 -13.11 10.73 3.20
CA THR A 29 -14.07 11.55 3.96
C THR A 29 -13.67 13.01 3.85
N VAL A 30 -14.63 13.92 3.60
CA VAL A 30 -14.39 15.36 3.64
C VAL A 30 -14.31 15.80 5.11
N ASN A 31 -13.09 16.07 5.56
CA ASN A 31 -12.75 16.53 6.91
C ASN A 31 -11.53 17.46 6.84
N ASP A 32 -11.11 18.00 7.99
CA ASP A 32 -9.96 18.92 8.05
C ASP A 32 -8.65 18.26 7.63
N SER A 33 -8.45 16.97 7.90
CA SER A 33 -7.28 16.22 7.43
C SER A 33 -7.19 16.19 5.91
N LEU A 34 -8.28 15.87 5.22
CA LEU A 34 -8.33 15.90 3.76
C LEU A 34 -8.13 17.32 3.21
N LYS A 35 -8.78 18.30 3.82
CA LYS A 35 -8.63 19.72 3.41
C LYS A 35 -7.17 20.19 3.53
N ASN A 36 -6.50 19.81 4.62
CA ASN A 36 -5.07 20.11 4.81
C ASN A 36 -4.18 19.34 3.82
N SER A 37 -4.50 18.07 3.56
CA SER A 37 -3.82 17.26 2.55
C SER A 37 -3.86 17.92 1.17
N LEU A 38 -5.01 18.43 0.75
CA LEU A 38 -5.15 19.14 -0.52
C LEU A 38 -4.44 20.50 -0.52
N ARG A 39 -4.49 21.28 0.58
CA ARG A 39 -3.77 22.56 0.68
C ARG A 39 -2.26 22.36 0.53
N GLU A 40 -1.71 21.41 1.25
CA GLU A 40 -0.27 21.16 1.28
C GLU A 40 0.21 20.30 0.07
N GLY A 41 -0.64 19.48 -0.53
CA GLY A 41 -0.32 18.59 -1.66
C GLY A 41 0.33 17.28 -1.23
N TYR A 42 -0.16 16.65 -0.16
CA TYR A 42 0.33 15.34 0.30
C TYR A 42 -0.80 14.31 0.37
N LEU A 43 -0.43 13.03 0.40
CA LEU A 43 -1.28 11.95 0.89
C LEU A 43 -0.69 11.37 2.16
N TRP A 44 -1.56 10.83 3.02
CA TRP A 44 -1.14 10.15 4.23
C TRP A 44 -0.83 8.69 3.94
N PHE A 45 0.36 8.25 4.32
CA PHE A 45 0.79 6.87 4.27
C PHE A 45 0.64 6.27 5.66
N SER A 46 -0.35 5.40 5.82
CA SER A 46 -0.66 4.74 7.08
C SER A 46 0.34 3.61 7.37
N LYS A 47 0.55 3.33 8.64
CA LYS A 47 1.22 2.10 9.05
C LYS A 47 0.30 0.91 8.78
N PRO A 48 0.82 -0.28 8.47
CA PRO A 48 0.02 -1.49 8.38
C PRO A 48 -0.87 -1.76 9.61
N ASP A 49 -0.37 -1.49 10.81
CA ASP A 49 -1.10 -1.67 12.07
C ASP A 49 -2.35 -0.76 12.21
N ASP A 50 -2.45 0.32 11.41
CA ASP A 50 -3.58 1.25 11.41
C ASP A 50 -4.71 0.80 10.48
N PHE A 51 -4.58 -0.34 9.80
CA PHE A 51 -5.59 -0.83 8.86
C PHE A 51 -6.81 -1.40 9.58
N ASN A 52 -7.98 -1.27 8.93
CA ASN A 52 -9.26 -1.69 9.51
C ASN A 52 -9.49 -3.21 9.50
N ASP A 53 -8.82 -3.94 8.64
CA ASP A 53 -8.90 -5.39 8.56
C ASP A 53 -7.74 -6.02 9.37
N PRO A 54 -8.02 -6.78 10.45
CA PRO A 54 -6.96 -7.40 11.25
C PRO A 54 -6.16 -8.48 10.52
N PHE A 55 -6.65 -8.95 9.37
CA PHE A 55 -5.94 -9.88 8.50
C PHE A 55 -5.09 -9.19 7.42
N ASP A 56 -5.23 -7.88 7.27
CA ASP A 56 -4.41 -7.12 6.33
C ASP A 56 -2.98 -6.99 6.87
N CYS A 57 -1.99 -7.16 6.01
CA CYS A 57 -0.58 -7.18 6.40
C CYS A 57 -0.24 -8.22 7.49
N TRP A 58 -0.94 -9.33 7.52
CA TRP A 58 -0.86 -10.33 8.60
C TRP A 58 0.46 -11.12 8.57
N THR A 59 1.14 -11.15 9.71
CA THR A 59 2.45 -11.84 9.83
C THR A 59 2.37 -13.36 9.70
N ALA A 60 1.18 -13.98 9.85
CA ALA A 60 1.01 -15.41 9.64
C ALA A 60 1.12 -15.85 8.17
N LEU A 61 1.13 -14.91 7.21
CA LEU A 61 1.47 -15.17 5.81
C LEU A 61 2.93 -15.59 5.61
N VAL A 62 3.75 -15.51 6.68
CA VAL A 62 5.18 -15.81 6.64
C VAL A 62 5.56 -16.79 7.74
N ASP A 63 6.28 -17.85 7.35
CA ASP A 63 6.87 -18.83 8.24
C ASP A 63 8.29 -18.43 8.60
N PHE A 64 8.57 -18.27 9.89
CA PHE A 64 9.90 -17.95 10.43
C PHE A 64 10.64 -19.19 10.95
N SER A 65 10.17 -20.40 10.65
CA SER A 65 10.85 -21.63 11.03
C SER A 65 12.07 -21.91 10.16
N GLN A 66 12.95 -22.79 10.65
CA GLN A 66 14.10 -23.33 9.90
C GLN A 66 15.14 -22.28 9.42
N PRO A 67 15.66 -21.39 10.28
CA PRO A 67 16.63 -20.37 9.89
C PRO A 67 18.05 -20.92 9.67
N LYS A 68 18.31 -22.23 9.87
CA LYS A 68 19.67 -22.79 9.94
C LYS A 68 20.49 -22.54 8.69
N ASP A 69 19.98 -22.92 7.53
CA ASP A 69 20.71 -22.80 6.27
C ASP A 69 20.99 -21.33 5.91
N TYR A 70 20.03 -20.47 6.19
CA TYR A 70 20.16 -19.02 6.04
C TYR A 70 21.27 -18.47 6.94
N LEU A 71 21.28 -18.84 8.23
CA LEU A 71 22.29 -18.39 9.19
C LEU A 71 23.69 -18.91 8.81
N GLU A 72 23.80 -20.16 8.36
CA GLU A 72 25.05 -20.70 7.88
C GLU A 72 25.58 -19.99 6.65
N LYS A 73 24.71 -19.68 5.68
CA LYS A 73 25.04 -18.91 4.49
C LYS A 73 25.47 -17.48 4.89
N LEU A 74 24.78 -16.85 5.81
CA LEU A 74 25.12 -15.52 6.30
C LEU A 74 26.56 -15.48 6.89
N VAL A 75 26.97 -16.55 7.59
CA VAL A 75 28.37 -16.67 8.09
C VAL A 75 29.35 -16.80 6.93
N ASP A 76 29.03 -17.59 5.91
CA ASP A 76 29.88 -17.74 4.73
C ASP A 76 30.08 -16.40 3.99
N ASP A 77 29.00 -15.66 3.78
CA ASP A 77 29.00 -14.39 3.05
C ASP A 77 29.70 -13.25 3.85
N ARG A 78 29.49 -13.21 5.15
CA ARG A 78 30.03 -12.13 6.00
C ARG A 78 31.47 -12.32 6.42
N PHE A 79 31.92 -13.59 6.45
CA PHE A 79 33.26 -13.95 6.90
C PHE A 79 33.99 -14.85 5.89
N PRO A 80 34.17 -14.43 4.63
CA PRO A 80 34.76 -15.26 3.59
C PRO A 80 36.24 -15.54 3.85
N HIS A 81 36.92 -14.69 4.65
CA HIS A 81 38.31 -14.79 5.02
C HIS A 81 38.62 -15.81 6.11
N LEU A 82 37.62 -16.33 6.81
CA LEU A 82 37.83 -17.32 7.85
C LEU A 82 38.26 -18.67 7.27
N ASN A 83 39.23 -19.32 7.94
CA ASN A 83 39.55 -20.71 7.60
C ASN A 83 38.39 -21.65 7.95
N ARG A 84 38.47 -22.89 7.47
CA ARG A 84 37.42 -23.91 7.61
C ARG A 84 37.04 -24.21 9.06
N ARG A 85 38.01 -24.22 9.99
CA ARG A 85 37.78 -24.51 11.42
C ARG A 85 37.01 -23.40 12.09
N ASP A 86 37.47 -22.17 11.93
CA ASP A 86 36.84 -20.99 12.57
C ASP A 86 35.46 -20.71 11.99
N ARG A 87 35.28 -20.91 10.69
CA ARG A 87 33.98 -20.80 10.03
C ARG A 87 32.96 -21.82 10.59
N ARG A 88 33.36 -23.08 10.77
CA ARG A 88 32.53 -24.11 11.41
C ARG A 88 32.16 -23.76 12.86
N ALA A 89 33.17 -23.28 13.63
CA ALA A 89 32.93 -22.84 15.01
C ALA A 89 31.88 -21.68 15.05
N LYS A 90 32.02 -20.71 14.16
CA LYS A 90 31.10 -19.58 14.06
C LYS A 90 29.70 -20.00 13.63
N LYS A 91 29.56 -20.90 12.63
CA LYS A 91 28.27 -21.49 12.24
C LYS A 91 27.58 -22.16 13.44
N ARG A 92 28.31 -22.99 14.21
CA ARG A 92 27.78 -23.64 15.39
C ARG A 92 27.28 -22.66 16.47
N ILE A 93 27.94 -21.52 16.62
CA ILE A 93 27.50 -20.47 17.55
C ILE A 93 26.17 -19.85 17.09
N VAL A 94 26.07 -19.43 15.83
CA VAL A 94 24.86 -18.75 15.32
C VAL A 94 23.66 -19.70 15.15
N THR A 95 23.90 -21.01 15.02
CA THR A 95 22.84 -22.02 14.93
C THR A 95 22.58 -22.73 16.27
N ASN A 96 23.14 -22.26 17.37
CA ASN A 96 23.01 -22.91 18.69
C ASN A 96 21.58 -22.82 19.26
N ASP A 97 20.83 -21.76 18.89
CA ASP A 97 19.47 -21.53 19.34
C ASP A 97 18.64 -21.00 18.14
N LEU A 98 18.07 -21.91 17.38
CA LEU A 98 17.30 -21.60 16.17
C LEU A 98 15.97 -20.92 16.49
N ASP A 99 15.32 -21.29 17.60
CA ASP A 99 14.06 -20.68 18.04
C ASP A 99 14.26 -19.20 18.40
N LYS A 100 15.35 -18.92 19.11
CA LYS A 100 15.71 -17.53 19.41
C LYS A 100 16.00 -16.75 18.15
N ALA A 101 16.71 -17.34 17.19
CA ALA A 101 16.97 -16.68 15.90
C ALA A 101 15.65 -16.40 15.17
N SER A 102 14.75 -17.36 15.05
CA SER A 102 13.42 -17.20 14.45
C SER A 102 12.63 -16.06 15.11
N ASN A 103 12.60 -16.02 16.45
CA ASN A 103 11.91 -14.96 17.19
C ASN A 103 12.53 -13.57 16.96
N VAL A 104 13.85 -13.48 16.84
CA VAL A 104 14.54 -12.21 16.53
C VAL A 104 14.13 -11.71 15.13
N TYR A 105 14.16 -12.57 14.12
CA TYR A 105 13.77 -12.17 12.75
C TYR A 105 12.30 -11.80 12.67
N LYS A 106 11.41 -12.52 13.36
CA LYS A 106 10.00 -12.16 13.48
C LYS A 106 9.81 -10.77 14.08
N ALA A 107 10.51 -10.48 15.19
CA ALA A 107 10.44 -9.16 15.84
C ALA A 107 11.00 -8.04 14.95
N LEU A 108 12.11 -8.27 14.25
CA LEU A 108 12.66 -7.31 13.28
C LEU A 108 11.70 -7.04 12.12
N THR A 109 11.03 -8.07 11.60
CA THR A 109 10.02 -7.94 10.56
C THR A 109 8.84 -7.09 11.05
N GLN A 110 8.33 -7.36 12.25
CA GLN A 110 7.27 -6.54 12.85
C GLN A 110 7.69 -5.09 13.02
N GLN A 111 8.92 -4.83 13.46
CA GLN A 111 9.46 -3.47 13.56
C GLN A 111 9.55 -2.79 12.19
N THR A 112 9.97 -3.52 11.14
CA THR A 112 10.01 -3.01 9.77
C THR A 112 8.61 -2.63 9.29
N MET A 113 7.60 -3.46 9.58
CA MET A 113 6.20 -3.18 9.25
C MET A 113 5.69 -1.91 9.96
N GLN A 114 6.08 -1.67 11.21
CA GLN A 114 5.70 -0.45 11.94
C GLN A 114 6.34 0.83 11.39
N MET A 115 7.48 0.72 10.70
CA MET A 115 8.14 1.85 10.03
C MET A 115 7.63 2.08 8.61
N MET A 116 6.96 1.11 8.03
CA MET A 116 6.45 1.17 6.67
C MET A 116 5.24 2.11 6.58
N GLY A 117 5.18 2.89 5.51
CA GLY A 117 4.01 3.63 5.10
C GLY A 117 3.35 3.01 3.88
N VAL A 118 2.05 2.85 3.92
CA VAL A 118 1.24 2.30 2.82
C VAL A 118 0.11 3.26 2.47
N CYS A 119 -0.05 3.56 1.19
CA CYS A 119 -1.17 4.34 0.68
C CYS A 119 -1.94 3.51 -0.32
N CYS A 120 -3.21 3.25 0.01
CA CYS A 120 -4.12 2.42 -0.76
C CYS A 120 -4.90 3.25 -1.77
N PHE A 121 -5.01 2.74 -2.98
CA PHE A 121 -5.81 3.24 -4.08
C PHE A 121 -6.66 2.10 -4.63
N THR A 122 -7.56 2.42 -5.53
CA THR A 122 -8.38 1.45 -6.27
C THR A 122 -8.38 1.77 -7.76
N LEU A 123 -8.75 0.79 -8.57
CA LEU A 123 -9.05 0.99 -9.99
C LEU A 123 -10.54 1.30 -10.27
N ASN A 124 -11.38 1.39 -9.21
CA ASN A 124 -12.82 1.62 -9.32
C ASN A 124 -13.20 3.00 -8.79
N ASP A 125 -13.95 3.79 -9.58
CA ASP A 125 -14.46 5.11 -9.17
C ASP A 125 -15.98 5.11 -8.86
N ASP A 126 -16.70 4.00 -9.14
CA ASP A 126 -18.15 3.91 -9.05
C ASP A 126 -18.67 2.80 -8.13
N HIS A 127 -17.81 2.00 -7.51
CA HIS A 127 -18.22 0.84 -6.73
C HIS A 127 -18.94 1.24 -5.42
N ILE A 128 -20.18 0.83 -5.23
CA ILE A 128 -21.05 1.24 -4.12
C ILE A 128 -20.43 0.99 -2.73
N LEU A 129 -19.78 -0.16 -2.53
CA LEU A 129 -19.17 -0.47 -1.23
C LEU A 129 -17.95 0.42 -0.95
N MET A 130 -17.18 0.80 -1.96
CA MET A 130 -16.07 1.75 -1.80
C MET A 130 -16.59 3.12 -1.32
N TRP A 131 -17.66 3.62 -1.92
CA TRP A 131 -18.34 4.84 -1.48
C TRP A 131 -18.90 4.74 -0.06
N SER A 132 -19.42 3.57 0.30
CA SER A 132 -19.97 3.34 1.65
C SER A 132 -18.88 3.30 2.71
N HIS A 133 -17.82 2.53 2.50
CA HIS A 133 -16.78 2.30 3.50
C HIS A 133 -15.78 3.44 3.62
N TYR A 134 -15.35 4.02 2.48
CA TYR A 134 -14.20 4.92 2.43
C TYR A 134 -14.55 6.39 2.15
N ALA A 135 -15.81 6.70 1.76
CA ALA A 135 -16.27 8.05 1.49
C ALA A 135 -17.44 8.47 2.40
N ASN A 136 -17.37 8.15 3.68
CA ASN A 136 -18.36 8.53 4.68
C ASN A 136 -19.83 8.29 4.23
N ASN A 137 -20.14 7.05 3.85
CA ASN A 137 -21.50 6.68 3.39
C ASN A 137 -22.00 7.57 2.24
N HIS A 138 -21.19 7.72 1.19
CA HIS A 138 -21.43 8.54 -0.02
C HIS A 138 -21.46 10.06 0.24
N ARG A 139 -21.00 10.56 1.40
CA ARG A 139 -20.90 12.00 1.73
C ARG A 139 -19.51 12.57 1.52
N GLY A 140 -18.55 11.72 1.18
CA GLY A 140 -17.17 12.09 0.91
C GLY A 140 -16.92 12.33 -0.57
N LEU A 141 -15.67 12.12 -0.97
CA LEU A 141 -15.23 12.27 -2.36
C LEU A 141 -14.26 11.15 -2.76
N CYS A 142 -13.98 11.09 -4.07
CA CYS A 142 -12.97 10.24 -4.64
C CYS A 142 -12.00 11.10 -5.46
N LEU A 143 -10.71 11.04 -5.15
CA LEU A 143 -9.64 11.73 -5.87
C LEU A 143 -9.15 10.84 -7.01
N GLU A 144 -9.03 11.41 -8.21
CA GLU A 144 -8.53 10.73 -9.41
C GLU A 144 -7.10 11.20 -9.72
N PHE A 145 -6.16 10.26 -9.73
CA PHE A 145 -4.75 10.53 -10.03
C PHE A 145 -4.31 9.87 -11.34
N GLU A 146 -3.37 10.52 -12.03
CA GLU A 146 -2.66 10.01 -13.19
C GLU A 146 -1.22 9.65 -12.81
N PRO A 147 -0.91 8.37 -12.55
CA PRO A 147 0.39 7.92 -12.05
C PRO A 147 1.58 8.31 -12.92
N VAL A 148 1.42 8.35 -14.24
CA VAL A 148 2.49 8.66 -15.19
C VAL A 148 3.08 10.06 -14.99
N VAL A 149 2.30 10.99 -14.42
CA VAL A 149 2.74 12.38 -14.15
C VAL A 149 3.75 12.46 -13.01
N ASP A 150 3.73 11.50 -12.09
CA ASP A 150 4.67 11.41 -10.97
C ASP A 150 5.04 9.95 -10.66
N LEU A 151 5.72 9.30 -11.59
CA LEU A 151 6.10 7.89 -11.52
C LEU A 151 6.90 7.53 -10.26
N ALA A 152 7.76 8.44 -9.78
CA ALA A 152 8.56 8.20 -8.59
C ALA A 152 7.67 8.12 -7.32
N TYR A 153 6.58 8.88 -7.30
CA TYR A 153 5.59 8.83 -6.25
C TYR A 153 4.68 7.61 -6.40
N PHE A 154 4.13 7.39 -7.59
CA PHE A 154 3.13 6.35 -7.89
C PHE A 154 3.76 5.02 -8.35
N LEU A 155 4.81 4.57 -7.68
CA LEU A 155 5.31 3.21 -7.88
C LEU A 155 4.33 2.23 -7.20
N THR A 156 3.39 1.76 -7.99
CA THR A 156 2.24 0.98 -7.53
C THR A 156 2.45 -0.52 -7.61
N ALA A 157 1.87 -1.25 -6.68
CA ALA A 157 1.76 -2.70 -6.71
C ALA A 157 0.29 -3.13 -6.52
N GLU A 158 -0.13 -4.17 -7.22
CA GLU A 158 -1.49 -4.70 -7.17
C GLU A 158 -1.63 -5.69 -6.00
N VAL A 159 -2.73 -5.58 -5.23
CA VAL A 159 -3.06 -6.52 -4.17
C VAL A 159 -3.57 -7.83 -4.78
N LYS A 160 -3.04 -8.94 -4.30
CA LYS A 160 -3.51 -10.30 -4.63
C LYS A 160 -4.54 -10.75 -3.61
N TYR A 161 -5.63 -11.31 -4.11
CA TYR A 161 -6.72 -11.80 -3.29
C TYR A 161 -6.70 -13.32 -3.21
N SER A 162 -6.71 -13.86 -1.97
CA SER A 162 -6.76 -15.29 -1.72
C SER A 162 -7.41 -15.57 -0.36
N ASP A 163 -8.21 -16.62 -0.26
CA ASP A 163 -8.78 -17.08 1.02
C ASP A 163 -7.92 -18.18 1.66
N GLN A 164 -6.98 -18.73 0.89
CA GLN A 164 -6.04 -19.72 1.37
C GLN A 164 -4.62 -19.31 1.00
N PHE A 165 -3.67 -19.57 1.88
CA PHE A 165 -2.26 -19.30 1.65
C PHE A 165 -1.39 -20.38 2.31
N ASP A 166 -0.29 -20.71 1.63
CA ASP A 166 0.81 -21.45 2.24
C ASP A 166 1.84 -20.43 2.72
N PRO A 167 2.16 -20.38 4.03
CA PRO A 167 3.11 -19.40 4.55
C PRO A 167 4.46 -19.51 3.84
N LEU A 168 4.93 -18.38 3.29
CA LEU A 168 6.25 -18.31 2.69
C LEU A 168 7.32 -18.38 3.78
N ASN A 169 8.32 -19.26 3.61
CA ASN A 169 9.43 -19.26 4.53
C ASN A 169 10.28 -17.99 4.36
N TYR A 170 10.39 -17.19 5.45
CA TYR A 170 11.12 -15.92 5.49
C TYR A 170 12.57 -16.05 5.00
N PHE A 171 13.23 -17.15 5.40
CA PHE A 171 14.65 -17.36 5.12
C PHE A 171 14.93 -17.82 3.69
N SER A 172 13.89 -18.12 2.91
CA SER A 172 14.03 -18.36 1.47
C SER A 172 14.17 -17.04 0.69
N SER A 173 13.42 -15.99 1.10
CA SER A 173 13.47 -14.64 0.51
C SER A 173 12.84 -13.63 1.47
N GLU A 174 13.65 -12.81 2.12
CA GLU A 174 13.17 -11.74 3.03
C GLU A 174 12.30 -10.71 2.30
N ASP A 175 12.71 -10.31 1.10
CA ASP A 175 12.00 -9.31 0.30
C ASP A 175 10.62 -9.81 -0.11
N ASP A 176 10.52 -11.08 -0.50
CA ASP A 176 9.27 -11.70 -0.91
C ASP A 176 8.33 -11.87 0.29
N ALA A 177 8.86 -12.19 1.46
CA ALA A 177 8.09 -12.31 2.69
C ALA A 177 7.41 -10.99 3.07
N LEU A 178 8.13 -9.86 3.00
CA LEU A 178 7.55 -8.54 3.23
C LEU A 178 6.47 -8.19 2.20
N MET A 179 6.73 -8.49 0.92
CA MET A 179 5.78 -8.20 -0.16
C MET A 179 4.49 -9.02 -0.03
N ILE A 180 4.58 -10.30 0.31
CA ILE A 180 3.40 -11.16 0.54
C ILE A 180 2.54 -10.60 1.67
N MET A 181 3.15 -10.21 2.80
CA MET A 181 2.38 -9.64 3.91
C MET A 181 1.61 -8.38 3.49
N VAL A 182 2.25 -7.48 2.74
CA VAL A 182 1.63 -6.19 2.39
C VAL A 182 0.71 -6.27 1.18
N LEU A 183 0.84 -7.28 0.32
CA LEU A 183 0.11 -7.35 -0.95
C LEU A 183 -0.83 -8.55 -1.07
N THR A 184 -1.10 -9.26 0.03
CA THR A 184 -2.10 -10.34 0.04
C THR A 184 -3.27 -9.98 0.96
N LYS A 185 -4.49 -10.16 0.46
CA LYS A 185 -5.74 -9.82 1.16
C LYS A 185 -6.80 -10.89 0.90
N SER A 186 -7.78 -11.04 1.81
CA SER A 186 -8.90 -11.97 1.60
C SER A 186 -9.75 -11.61 0.40
N THR A 187 -10.30 -12.62 -0.30
CA THR A 187 -11.15 -12.45 -1.48
C THR A 187 -12.42 -11.65 -1.21
N VAL A 188 -12.89 -11.59 0.05
CA VAL A 188 -14.05 -10.75 0.43
C VAL A 188 -13.83 -9.26 0.12
N TRP A 189 -12.58 -8.82 0.02
CA TRP A 189 -12.18 -7.45 -0.34
C TRP A 189 -11.87 -7.27 -1.83
N SER A 190 -12.03 -8.29 -2.67
CA SER A 190 -11.63 -8.25 -4.09
C SER A 190 -12.34 -7.14 -4.89
N TYR A 191 -13.51 -6.69 -4.44
CA TYR A 191 -14.23 -5.56 -5.04
C TYR A 191 -13.45 -4.24 -4.96
N GLU A 192 -12.49 -4.12 -4.06
CA GLU A 192 -11.66 -2.92 -3.93
C GLU A 192 -10.71 -2.75 -5.11
N ARG A 193 -10.32 -3.83 -5.81
CA ARG A 193 -9.31 -3.80 -6.88
C ARG A 193 -8.12 -2.93 -6.48
N GLU A 194 -7.58 -3.26 -5.31
CA GLU A 194 -6.66 -2.40 -4.58
C GLU A 194 -5.27 -2.34 -5.23
N ILE A 195 -4.74 -1.15 -5.29
CA ILE A 195 -3.38 -0.81 -5.69
C ILE A 195 -2.70 -0.12 -4.51
N ARG A 196 -1.51 -0.56 -4.12
CA ARG A 196 -0.75 0.01 -3.00
C ARG A 196 0.52 0.70 -3.45
N ILE A 197 0.81 1.82 -2.82
CA ILE A 197 2.14 2.45 -2.83
C ILE A 197 2.75 2.23 -1.46
N MET A 198 3.99 1.73 -1.44
CA MET A 198 4.70 1.40 -0.21
C MET A 198 5.95 2.27 -0.05
N ARG A 199 6.22 2.67 1.20
CA ARG A 199 7.46 3.35 1.62
C ARG A 199 8.07 2.57 2.79
N PRO A 200 9.13 1.80 2.57
CA PRO A 200 9.61 0.82 3.55
C PRO A 200 10.05 1.37 4.91
N MET A 201 10.49 2.63 4.94
CA MET A 201 11.09 3.24 6.15
C MET A 201 10.49 4.62 6.45
N GLU A 202 9.33 4.94 5.88
CA GLU A 202 8.75 6.26 5.95
C GLU A 202 7.23 6.17 5.91
N ASN A 203 6.56 6.76 6.90
CA ASN A 203 5.10 6.86 6.96
C ASN A 203 4.68 8.30 7.26
N GLY A 204 3.39 8.60 7.18
CA GLY A 204 2.86 9.93 7.40
C GLY A 204 2.66 10.73 6.12
N LYS A 205 3.03 12.01 6.12
CA LYS A 205 2.82 12.91 4.98
C LYS A 205 3.82 12.65 3.86
N MET A 206 3.33 12.30 2.66
CA MET A 206 4.11 12.15 1.44
C MET A 206 3.60 13.11 0.37
N PHE A 207 4.46 14.02 -0.09
CA PHE A 207 4.09 15.08 -1.03
C PHE A 207 4.14 14.56 -2.47
N PHE A 208 3.04 14.75 -3.20
CA PHE A 208 2.93 14.41 -4.62
C PHE A 208 2.98 15.66 -5.50
N LYS A 209 3.32 15.49 -6.77
CA LYS A 209 3.24 16.59 -7.73
C LYS A 209 1.77 16.91 -8.03
N ARG A 210 1.32 18.13 -7.71
CA ARG A 210 -0.08 18.55 -7.92
C ARG A 210 -0.66 18.22 -9.29
N PRO A 211 0.08 18.32 -10.41
CA PRO A 211 -0.43 17.93 -11.71
C PRO A 211 -0.83 16.47 -11.85
N ALA A 212 -0.45 15.59 -10.89
CA ALA A 212 -0.89 14.20 -10.88
C ALA A 212 -2.36 14.04 -10.47
N LEU A 213 -2.93 14.98 -9.70
CA LEU A 213 -4.37 15.02 -9.44
C LEU A 213 -5.08 15.54 -10.69
N LYS A 214 -6.00 14.76 -11.23
CA LYS A 214 -6.75 15.05 -12.46
C LYS A 214 -8.24 15.25 -12.25
N GLY A 215 -8.78 14.71 -11.17
CA GLY A 215 -10.21 14.82 -10.93
C GLY A 215 -10.62 14.68 -9.49
N VAL A 216 -11.79 15.21 -9.20
CA VAL A 216 -12.51 15.03 -7.95
C VAL A 216 -13.93 14.59 -8.27
N ILE A 217 -14.33 13.47 -7.71
CA ILE A 217 -15.68 12.94 -7.82
C ILE A 217 -16.34 13.10 -6.45
N PHE A 218 -17.43 13.82 -6.38
CA PHE A 218 -18.22 13.96 -5.15
C PHE A 218 -19.25 12.85 -5.04
N GLY A 219 -19.46 12.33 -3.84
CA GLY A 219 -20.49 11.32 -3.59
C GLY A 219 -21.91 11.88 -3.79
N CYS A 220 -22.87 11.00 -4.01
CA CYS A 220 -24.27 11.40 -4.25
C CYS A 220 -24.95 12.07 -3.04
N ARG A 221 -24.31 12.05 -1.86
CA ARG A 221 -24.77 12.69 -0.63
C ARG A 221 -23.79 13.74 -0.10
N THR A 222 -22.81 14.13 -0.89
CA THR A 222 -21.87 15.19 -0.50
C THR A 222 -22.59 16.52 -0.42
N SER A 223 -22.37 17.29 0.64
CA SER A 223 -23.05 18.56 0.84
C SER A 223 -22.53 19.63 -0.13
N GLU A 224 -23.40 20.56 -0.53
CA GLU A 224 -23.04 21.72 -1.36
C GLU A 224 -21.92 22.55 -0.71
N LYS A 225 -21.89 22.62 0.62
CA LYS A 225 -20.85 23.28 1.36
C LYS A 225 -19.49 22.62 1.14
N ASP A 226 -19.43 21.28 1.28
CA ASP A 226 -18.20 20.53 1.10
C ASP A 226 -17.69 20.60 -0.35
N ILE A 227 -18.61 20.57 -1.33
CA ILE A 227 -18.28 20.74 -2.74
C ILE A 227 -17.62 22.10 -2.96
N ARG A 228 -18.21 23.19 -2.46
CA ARG A 228 -17.63 24.54 -2.57
C ARG A 228 -16.28 24.66 -1.87
N ASP A 229 -16.17 24.17 -0.64
CA ASP A 229 -14.93 24.21 0.14
C ASP A 229 -13.78 23.51 -0.59
N ILE A 230 -14.02 22.30 -1.12
CA ILE A 230 -12.99 21.53 -1.85
C ILE A 230 -12.61 22.23 -3.17
N ARG A 231 -13.57 22.73 -3.93
CA ARG A 231 -13.30 23.46 -5.18
C ARG A 231 -12.47 24.73 -4.92
N SER A 232 -12.78 25.48 -3.85
CA SER A 232 -12.00 26.65 -3.43
C SER A 232 -10.56 26.26 -3.10
N ILE A 233 -10.35 25.25 -2.25
CA ILE A 233 -9.01 24.77 -1.88
C ILE A 233 -8.22 24.40 -3.14
N ILE A 234 -8.80 23.65 -4.05
CA ILE A 234 -8.12 23.21 -5.28
C ILE A 234 -7.74 24.41 -6.14
N SER A 235 -8.65 25.38 -6.35
CA SER A 235 -8.37 26.58 -7.14
C SER A 235 -7.29 27.47 -6.57
N GLU A 236 -7.20 27.57 -5.24
CA GLU A 236 -6.26 28.45 -4.52
C GLU A 236 -4.85 27.85 -4.37
N HIS A 237 -4.71 26.51 -4.44
CA HIS A 237 -3.46 25.82 -4.11
C HIS A 237 -2.73 25.19 -5.30
N GLY A 238 -2.90 25.76 -6.50
CA GLY A 238 -2.05 25.47 -7.66
C GLY A 238 -2.34 24.15 -8.37
N TYR A 239 -3.51 23.58 -8.15
CA TYR A 239 -4.04 22.50 -9.01
C TYR A 239 -4.58 23.09 -10.31
N ARG A 240 -4.40 22.39 -11.43
CA ARG A 240 -4.83 22.85 -12.76
C ARG A 240 -5.54 21.73 -13.51
N ASP A 241 -6.50 22.11 -14.36
CA ASP A 241 -7.21 21.19 -15.25
C ASP A 241 -7.90 20.03 -14.51
N ILE A 242 -8.51 20.35 -13.37
CA ILE A 242 -9.22 19.38 -12.53
C ILE A 242 -10.63 19.17 -13.07
N ARG A 243 -10.93 17.91 -13.41
CA ARG A 243 -12.29 17.49 -13.77
C ARG A 243 -13.10 17.28 -12.49
N TYR A 244 -14.27 17.91 -12.41
CA TYR A 244 -15.21 17.73 -11.32
C TYR A 244 -16.39 16.90 -11.77
N ARG A 245 -16.67 15.83 -11.02
CA ARG A 245 -17.81 14.95 -11.28
C ARG A 245 -18.62 14.78 -9.98
N GLN A 246 -19.89 14.46 -10.12
CA GLN A 246 -20.75 14.07 -8.99
C GLN A 246 -21.42 12.75 -9.28
N ALA A 247 -21.44 11.87 -8.27
CA ALA A 247 -22.19 10.63 -8.33
C ALA A 247 -23.68 10.90 -8.09
N SER A 248 -24.54 10.22 -8.83
CA SER A 248 -25.98 10.14 -8.60
C SER A 248 -26.43 8.68 -8.64
N MET A 249 -27.57 8.39 -8.01
CA MET A 249 -28.15 7.05 -8.06
C MET A 249 -28.87 6.85 -9.40
N ALA A 250 -28.63 5.74 -10.09
CA ALA A 250 -29.43 5.34 -11.23
C ALA A 250 -30.88 5.09 -10.79
N THR A 251 -31.85 5.28 -11.68
CA THR A 251 -33.29 5.13 -11.38
C THR A 251 -33.81 3.72 -11.67
N ASP A 252 -33.02 2.91 -12.35
CA ASP A 252 -33.40 1.59 -12.88
C ASP A 252 -32.48 0.44 -12.42
N SER A 253 -31.43 0.74 -11.71
CA SER A 253 -30.44 -0.25 -11.30
C SER A 253 -29.65 0.21 -10.06
N PHE A 254 -29.07 -0.76 -9.31
CA PHE A 254 -28.18 -0.46 -8.18
C PHE A 254 -26.79 -0.04 -8.68
N LYS A 255 -26.72 1.14 -9.31
CA LYS A 255 -25.47 1.71 -9.85
C LYS A 255 -25.37 3.20 -9.54
N LEU A 256 -24.14 3.70 -9.53
CA LEU A 256 -23.86 5.13 -9.52
C LEU A 256 -23.58 5.60 -10.95
N ILE A 257 -24.11 6.77 -11.29
CA ILE A 257 -23.84 7.49 -12.52
C ILE A 257 -22.94 8.68 -12.15
N LEU A 258 -21.83 8.82 -12.83
CA LEU A 258 -20.86 9.91 -12.62
C LEU A 258 -21.04 10.96 -13.72
N SER A 259 -21.46 12.16 -13.36
CA SER A 259 -21.70 13.26 -14.32
C SER A 259 -20.81 14.46 -14.03
N ASP A 260 -20.35 15.15 -15.06
CA ASP A 260 -19.59 16.40 -14.91
C ASP A 260 -20.47 17.51 -14.29
N ILE A 261 -19.86 18.37 -13.43
CA ILE A 261 -20.51 19.48 -12.73
C ILE A 261 -19.71 20.78 -12.82
#